data_ef10f9734d8d422809c09a4d9928a1a2
#
_entry.id   ef10f9734d8d422809c09a4d9928a1a2
#
_cell.length_a   1.000
_cell.length_b   1.000
_cell.length_c   1.000
_cell.angle_alpha   90.00
_cell.angle_beta   90.00
_cell.angle_gamma   90.00
#
_symmetry.space_group_name_H-M   'P 1'
#
loop_
_entity.id
_entity.type
_entity.pdbx_description
1 polymer ?
#
loop_
_entity_poly.entity_id
_entity_poly.type
_entity_poly.pdbx_seq_one_letter_code
_entity_poly.pdbx_strand_id
1 'polypeptide(L)'
;MKPLRRIAPVLAIASLAGMAASLPAPAFAQYRQKVSHDASNCAGSGPAVRVVLNGVKASTGTIRVQTYRGTAADWLAKGKWINRVEVPAKAGRMTVCMPLPAAGVYGIAVRHDLNRNGKTDLREDGGGMSNNPSINIWNLGKPSYKATAVRLGGGVSTTSINMQYM
;
A
#
# COMPACT_ATOMS: atom_id res chain seq x y z
N MET A 1 72.32 48.05 -23.04
CA MET A 1 71.25 48.12 -22.06
C MET A 1 70.16 47.23 -22.51
N LYS A 2 69.94 46.06 -21.91
CA LYS A 2 68.88 45.08 -22.24
C LYS A 2 67.73 45.21 -21.19
N PRO A 3 66.46 45.30 -21.55
CA PRO A 3 65.40 45.35 -20.55
C PRO A 3 65.09 43.94 -20.01
N LEU A 4 65.00 43.82 -18.67
CA LEU A 4 64.50 42.65 -17.97
C LEU A 4 63.01 42.40 -18.23
N ARG A 5 62.69 41.23 -18.76
CA ARG A 5 61.30 40.72 -18.82
C ARG A 5 60.92 40.17 -17.45
N ARG A 6 59.92 40.77 -16.82
CA ARG A 6 59.30 40.24 -15.62
C ARG A 6 58.32 39.16 -16.02
N ILE A 7 58.55 37.92 -15.51
CA ILE A 7 57.63 36.79 -15.66
C ILE A 7 56.71 36.85 -14.44
N ALA A 8 55.43 37.05 -14.68
CA ALA A 8 54.41 36.94 -13.64
C ALA A 8 53.99 35.46 -13.48
N PRO A 9 53.80 34.96 -12.25
CA PRO A 9 53.33 33.60 -12.04
C PRO A 9 51.78 33.54 -12.25
N VAL A 10 51.35 32.65 -13.14
CA VAL A 10 49.94 32.31 -13.31
C VAL A 10 49.55 31.35 -12.18
N LEU A 11 48.75 31.83 -11.23
CA LEU A 11 48.08 30.95 -10.26
C LEU A 11 46.95 30.19 -10.95
N ALA A 12 47.15 28.88 -11.13
CA ALA A 12 46.07 27.98 -11.54
C ALA A 12 45.19 27.65 -10.31
N ILE A 13 43.97 28.19 -10.30
CA ILE A 13 42.93 27.84 -9.32
C ILE A 13 42.28 26.53 -9.79
N ALA A 14 42.63 25.43 -9.13
CA ALA A 14 41.96 24.14 -9.33
C ALA A 14 40.60 24.19 -8.62
N SER A 15 39.51 24.29 -9.41
CA SER A 15 38.13 24.17 -8.92
C SER A 15 37.85 22.69 -8.61
N LEU A 16 37.80 22.29 -7.34
CA LEU A 16 37.21 21.03 -6.92
C LEU A 16 35.69 21.13 -7.06
N ALA A 17 35.15 20.59 -8.14
CA ALA A 17 33.72 20.35 -8.27
C ALA A 17 33.36 19.19 -7.32
N GLY A 18 32.81 19.52 -6.16
CA GLY A 18 32.28 18.54 -5.21
C GLY A 18 31.03 17.90 -5.81
N MET A 19 31.10 16.61 -6.20
CA MET A 19 29.92 15.79 -6.48
C MET A 19 29.19 15.58 -5.16
N ALA A 20 28.12 16.35 -4.93
CA ALA A 20 27.15 16.09 -3.88
C ALA A 20 26.40 14.81 -4.27
N ALA A 21 26.74 13.67 -3.68
CA ALA A 21 25.94 12.45 -3.77
C ALA A 21 24.59 12.71 -3.08
N SER A 22 23.53 12.89 -3.88
CA SER A 22 22.16 12.96 -3.38
C SER A 22 21.78 11.58 -2.83
N LEU A 23 21.77 11.45 -1.51
CA LEU A 23 21.19 10.28 -0.85
C LEU A 23 19.70 10.22 -1.20
N PRO A 24 19.15 9.06 -1.63
CA PRO A 24 17.73 8.94 -1.86
C PRO A 24 17.00 9.20 -0.54
N ALA A 25 16.15 10.21 -0.52
CA ALA A 25 15.30 10.46 0.62
C ALA A 25 14.42 9.21 0.89
N PRO A 26 14.24 8.78 2.15
CA PRO A 26 13.37 7.66 2.46
C PRO A 26 11.96 7.99 1.95
N ALA A 27 11.44 7.15 1.06
CA ALA A 27 10.07 7.28 0.57
C ALA A 27 9.12 7.01 1.74
N PHE A 28 8.70 8.06 2.43
CA PHE A 28 7.65 7.96 3.43
C PHE A 28 6.37 7.56 2.71
N ALA A 29 5.81 6.41 3.05
CA ALA A 29 4.52 6.00 2.51
C ALA A 29 3.49 7.08 2.85
N GLN A 30 2.97 7.74 1.81
CA GLN A 30 1.89 8.69 1.97
C GLN A 30 0.64 7.91 2.40
N TYR A 31 0.09 8.27 3.55
CA TYR A 31 -1.18 7.71 4.01
C TYR A 31 -2.36 8.29 3.21
N ARG A 32 -3.48 7.55 3.19
CA ARG A 32 -4.80 7.99 2.69
C ARG A 32 -4.86 8.25 1.19
N GLN A 33 -4.14 7.45 0.39
CA GLN A 33 -4.22 7.53 -1.06
C GLN A 33 -5.43 6.74 -1.57
N LYS A 34 -6.44 7.42 -2.09
CA LYS A 34 -7.50 6.76 -2.85
C LYS A 34 -6.98 6.45 -4.25
N VAL A 35 -7.01 5.20 -4.62
CA VAL A 35 -6.49 4.70 -5.90
C VAL A 35 -7.66 4.18 -6.73
N SER A 36 -7.67 4.51 -8.01
CA SER A 36 -8.63 3.92 -8.94
C SER A 36 -8.37 2.42 -9.08
N HIS A 37 -9.44 1.65 -9.22
CA HIS A 37 -9.33 0.25 -9.58
C HIS A 37 -8.93 0.13 -11.05
N ASP A 38 -7.67 -0.19 -11.28
CA ASP A 38 -7.12 -0.41 -12.59
C ASP A 38 -6.24 -1.67 -12.57
N ALA A 39 -6.51 -2.58 -13.51
CA ALA A 39 -5.70 -3.78 -13.68
C ALA A 39 -4.23 -3.46 -14.03
N SER A 40 -3.98 -2.30 -14.64
CA SER A 40 -2.63 -1.79 -14.96
C SER A 40 -1.77 -1.60 -13.72
N ASN A 41 -2.37 -1.37 -12.54
CA ASN A 41 -1.65 -1.33 -11.25
C ASN A 41 -0.88 -2.65 -10.96
N CYS A 42 -1.29 -3.76 -11.58
CA CYS A 42 -0.63 -5.06 -11.46
C CYS A 42 -0.01 -5.54 -12.79
N ALA A 43 0.13 -4.68 -13.78
CA ALA A 43 0.76 -5.00 -15.07
C ALA A 43 2.22 -4.53 -15.14
N GLY A 44 2.60 -3.59 -14.28
CA GLY A 44 3.97 -3.06 -14.22
C GLY A 44 4.94 -3.95 -13.44
N SER A 45 6.20 -3.56 -13.39
CA SER A 45 7.26 -4.21 -12.64
C SER A 45 7.41 -3.69 -11.20
N GLY A 46 6.68 -2.64 -10.83
CA GLY A 46 6.75 -2.01 -9.52
C GLY A 46 6.05 -2.79 -8.40
N PRO A 47 6.27 -2.42 -7.14
CA PRO A 47 5.63 -3.06 -6.00
C PRO A 47 4.11 -2.89 -6.08
N ALA A 48 3.39 -4.01 -6.13
CA ALA A 48 1.93 -4.03 -6.12
C ALA A 48 1.41 -5.33 -5.50
N VAL A 49 0.14 -5.34 -5.11
CA VAL A 49 -0.53 -6.54 -4.66
C VAL A 49 -1.82 -6.77 -5.43
N ARG A 50 -1.95 -7.96 -6.00
CA ARG A 50 -3.18 -8.49 -6.56
C ARG A 50 -3.95 -9.19 -5.44
N VAL A 51 -5.03 -8.59 -5.00
CA VAL A 51 -5.90 -9.12 -3.95
C VAL A 51 -7.03 -9.89 -4.61
N VAL A 52 -7.06 -11.19 -4.41
CA VAL A 52 -8.12 -12.08 -4.89
C VAL A 52 -9.12 -12.28 -3.77
N LEU A 53 -10.34 -11.80 -3.95
CA LEU A 53 -11.44 -11.94 -3.00
C LEU A 53 -12.27 -13.14 -3.38
N ASN A 54 -12.49 -14.05 -2.44
CA ASN A 54 -13.35 -15.22 -2.62
C ASN A 54 -14.59 -15.09 -1.73
N GLY A 55 -15.73 -15.54 -2.24
CA GLY A 55 -16.96 -15.59 -1.45
C GLY A 55 -17.62 -14.25 -1.21
N VAL A 56 -17.53 -13.31 -2.16
CA VAL A 56 -18.35 -12.09 -2.10
C VAL A 56 -19.81 -12.47 -2.21
N LYS A 57 -20.62 -12.14 -1.18
CA LYS A 57 -21.98 -12.64 -0.97
C LYS A 57 -22.99 -12.14 -2.02
N ALA A 58 -22.85 -10.89 -2.45
CA ALA A 58 -23.83 -10.24 -3.33
C ALA A 58 -23.17 -9.23 -4.29
N SER A 59 -23.87 -8.91 -5.38
CA SER A 59 -23.48 -7.85 -6.33
C SER A 59 -24.05 -6.49 -5.97
N THR A 60 -24.45 -6.30 -4.71
CA THR A 60 -24.93 -5.03 -4.15
C THR A 60 -23.87 -4.43 -3.26
N GLY A 61 -23.90 -3.13 -3.05
CA GLY A 61 -22.96 -2.46 -2.15
C GLY A 61 -21.63 -2.14 -2.79
N THR A 62 -20.62 -1.97 -1.94
CA THR A 62 -19.26 -1.55 -2.30
C THR A 62 -18.22 -2.43 -1.63
N ILE A 63 -17.26 -2.93 -2.38
CA ILE A 63 -16.05 -3.53 -1.86
C ILE A 63 -15.01 -2.43 -1.64
N ARG A 64 -14.51 -2.32 -0.42
CA ARG A 64 -13.39 -1.45 -0.05
C ARG A 64 -12.20 -2.31 0.31
N VAL A 65 -11.08 -2.11 -0.36
CA VAL A 65 -9.81 -2.75 -0.04
C VAL A 65 -8.83 -1.69 0.46
N GLN A 66 -8.18 -1.94 1.59
CA GLN A 66 -7.21 -1.03 2.18
C GLN A 66 -5.93 -1.77 2.54
N THR A 67 -4.80 -1.14 2.26
CA THR A 67 -3.48 -1.60 2.71
C THR A 67 -3.00 -0.74 3.88
N TYR A 68 -2.35 -1.39 4.85
CA TYR A 68 -1.74 -0.79 6.01
C TYR A 68 -0.29 -1.27 6.14
N ARG A 69 0.55 -0.54 6.84
CA ARG A 69 1.80 -1.13 7.33
C ARG A 69 1.49 -2.24 8.32
N GLY A 70 2.24 -3.35 8.26
CA GLY A 70 2.05 -4.48 9.16
C GLY A 70 2.60 -4.24 10.57
N THR A 71 2.20 -3.15 11.20
CA THR A 71 2.62 -2.74 12.55
C THR A 71 1.42 -2.55 13.48
N ALA A 72 1.64 -2.68 14.79
CA ALA A 72 0.59 -2.43 15.78
C ALA A 72 0.06 -0.99 15.74
N ALA A 73 0.90 -0.02 15.41
CA ALA A 73 0.55 1.40 15.37
C ALA A 73 -0.32 1.77 14.16
N ASP A 74 -0.20 1.04 13.07
CA ASP A 74 -0.88 1.39 11.81
C ASP A 74 -2.09 0.51 11.51
N TRP A 75 -2.07 -0.76 11.93
CA TRP A 75 -3.12 -1.72 11.61
C TRP A 75 -4.50 -1.27 12.08
N LEU A 76 -5.42 -1.10 11.13
CA LEU A 76 -6.79 -0.62 11.32
C LEU A 76 -6.91 0.71 12.09
N ALA A 77 -5.81 1.41 12.31
CA ALA A 77 -5.83 2.71 12.97
C ALA A 77 -6.44 3.78 12.03
N LYS A 78 -7.23 4.70 12.61
CA LYS A 78 -7.90 5.77 11.87
C LYS A 78 -6.91 6.60 11.07
N GLY A 79 -7.12 6.68 9.74
CA GLY A 79 -6.26 7.49 8.85
C GLY A 79 -4.90 6.89 8.54
N LYS A 80 -4.56 5.68 8.99
CA LYS A 80 -3.27 5.01 8.77
C LYS A 80 -3.24 4.02 7.61
N TRP A 81 -4.33 3.91 6.86
CA TRP A 81 -4.29 3.16 5.60
C TRP A 81 -3.43 3.91 4.56
N ILE A 82 -2.66 3.14 3.80
CA ILE A 82 -1.76 3.65 2.76
C ILE A 82 -2.60 3.89 1.50
N ASN A 83 -3.11 2.83 0.90
CA ASN A 83 -3.94 2.89 -0.29
C ASN A 83 -5.33 2.33 0.00
N ARG A 84 -6.33 2.90 -0.69
CA ARG A 84 -7.72 2.46 -0.66
C ARG A 84 -8.26 2.40 -2.08
N VAL A 85 -8.84 1.26 -2.43
CA VAL A 85 -9.67 1.06 -3.61
C VAL A 85 -11.10 0.82 -3.17
N GLU A 86 -12.05 1.44 -3.83
CA GLU A 86 -13.49 1.22 -3.65
C GLU A 86 -14.11 0.91 -5.01
N VAL A 87 -14.78 -0.25 -5.12
CA VAL A 87 -15.41 -0.73 -6.36
C VAL A 87 -16.81 -1.27 -6.08
N PRO A 88 -17.73 -1.22 -7.05
CA PRO A 88 -18.98 -1.93 -6.94
C PRO A 88 -18.75 -3.41 -6.65
N ALA A 89 -19.51 -3.97 -5.73
CA ALA A 89 -19.43 -5.39 -5.41
C ALA A 89 -19.94 -6.25 -6.58
N LYS A 90 -19.30 -7.40 -6.79
CA LYS A 90 -19.74 -8.46 -7.70
C LYS A 90 -19.67 -9.79 -6.95
N ALA A 91 -20.78 -10.51 -6.91
CA ALA A 91 -20.85 -11.79 -6.19
C ALA A 91 -19.84 -12.80 -6.71
N GLY A 92 -19.36 -13.67 -5.82
CA GLY A 92 -18.42 -14.72 -6.12
C GLY A 92 -16.98 -14.29 -5.95
N ARG A 93 -16.17 -14.33 -7.01
CA ARG A 93 -14.74 -13.99 -6.99
C ARG A 93 -14.48 -12.63 -7.63
N MET A 94 -13.69 -11.81 -6.94
CA MET A 94 -13.23 -10.51 -7.46
C MET A 94 -11.71 -10.42 -7.37
N THR A 95 -11.11 -9.57 -8.19
CA THR A 95 -9.69 -9.24 -8.12
C THR A 95 -9.53 -7.73 -8.08
N VAL A 96 -8.74 -7.25 -7.12
CA VAL A 96 -8.41 -5.83 -6.96
C VAL A 96 -6.90 -5.68 -6.98
N CYS A 97 -6.39 -4.79 -7.82
CA CYS A 97 -4.97 -4.47 -7.90
C CYS A 97 -4.68 -3.17 -7.15
N MET A 98 -3.68 -3.22 -6.26
CA MET A 98 -3.28 -2.08 -5.43
C MET A 98 -1.77 -1.84 -5.56
N PRO A 99 -1.34 -0.64 -5.96
CA PRO A 99 0.07 -0.28 -5.92
C PRO A 99 0.55 -0.22 -4.47
N LEU A 100 1.83 -0.46 -4.26
CA LEU A 100 2.49 -0.34 -2.96
C LEU A 100 3.65 0.66 -3.08
N PRO A 101 3.97 1.42 -2.03
CA PRO A 101 5.08 2.38 -2.09
C PRO A 101 6.45 1.70 -2.14
N ALA A 102 6.59 0.51 -1.59
CA ALA A 102 7.83 -0.27 -1.57
C ALA A 102 7.55 -1.73 -1.20
N ALA A 103 8.54 -2.61 -1.36
CA ALA A 103 8.54 -3.92 -0.71
C ALA A 103 8.48 -3.77 0.82
N GLY A 104 7.78 -4.67 1.50
CA GLY A 104 7.64 -4.56 2.95
C GLY A 104 6.65 -5.54 3.56
N VAL A 105 6.32 -5.30 4.84
CA VAL A 105 5.29 -6.04 5.57
C VAL A 105 4.03 -5.19 5.63
N TYR A 106 2.92 -5.77 5.19
CA TYR A 106 1.62 -5.10 5.08
C TYR A 106 0.52 -5.93 5.72
N GLY A 107 -0.53 -5.24 6.17
CA GLY A 107 -1.83 -5.83 6.44
C GLY A 107 -2.83 -5.34 5.40
N ILE A 108 -3.70 -6.22 4.93
CA ILE A 108 -4.74 -5.88 3.96
C ILE A 108 -6.09 -6.16 4.60
N ALA A 109 -6.96 -5.16 4.59
CA ALA A 109 -8.34 -5.27 5.08
C ALA A 109 -9.33 -5.03 3.96
N VAL A 110 -10.36 -5.86 3.91
CA VAL A 110 -11.46 -5.79 2.96
C VAL A 110 -12.75 -5.63 3.72
N ARG A 111 -13.64 -4.75 3.23
CA ARG A 111 -15.01 -4.62 3.69
C ARG A 111 -15.96 -4.68 2.51
N HIS A 112 -17.03 -5.42 2.65
CA HIS A 112 -18.18 -5.39 1.77
C HIS A 112 -19.30 -4.60 2.47
N ASP A 113 -19.47 -3.35 2.13
CA ASP A 113 -20.49 -2.44 2.62
C ASP A 113 -21.76 -2.65 1.79
N LEU A 114 -22.66 -3.51 2.27
CA LEU A 114 -23.83 -3.98 1.53
C LEU A 114 -24.86 -2.88 1.31
N ASN A 115 -25.09 -2.03 2.32
CA ASN A 115 -26.08 -0.96 2.30
C ASN A 115 -25.51 0.40 1.85
N ARG A 116 -24.20 0.51 1.60
CA ARG A 116 -23.45 1.71 1.18
C ARG A 116 -23.53 2.88 2.18
N ASN A 117 -23.72 2.60 3.46
CA ASN A 117 -23.77 3.65 4.48
C ASN A 117 -22.39 4.17 4.91
N GLY A 118 -21.31 3.56 4.39
CA GLY A 118 -19.92 3.95 4.68
C GLY A 118 -19.41 3.52 6.07
N LYS A 119 -20.26 2.92 6.89
CA LYS A 119 -19.94 2.40 8.22
C LYS A 119 -19.63 0.90 8.15
N THR A 120 -19.19 0.31 9.23
CA THR A 120 -19.01 -1.15 9.35
C THR A 120 -20.12 -1.70 10.24
N ASP A 121 -21.04 -2.42 9.63
CA ASP A 121 -22.16 -3.05 10.30
C ASP A 121 -21.90 -4.55 10.42
N LEU A 122 -21.44 -5.00 11.59
CA LEU A 122 -20.96 -6.37 11.81
C LEU A 122 -22.01 -7.45 11.47
N ARG A 123 -23.28 -7.14 11.53
CA ARG A 123 -24.36 -8.08 11.24
C ARG A 123 -24.80 -8.11 9.77
N GLU A 124 -24.48 -7.07 9.01
CA GLU A 124 -24.90 -6.91 7.62
C GLU A 124 -23.71 -7.03 6.68
N ASP A 125 -22.62 -6.33 7.01
CA ASP A 125 -21.44 -6.23 6.17
C ASP A 125 -20.59 -7.49 6.19
N GLY A 126 -19.82 -7.67 5.13
CA GLY A 126 -18.79 -8.68 5.07
C GLY A 126 -17.39 -8.10 5.32
N GLY A 127 -16.51 -8.91 5.84
CA GLY A 127 -15.12 -8.57 6.05
C GLY A 127 -14.16 -9.68 5.64
N GLY A 128 -12.93 -9.30 5.35
CA GLY A 128 -11.84 -10.23 5.08
C GLY A 128 -10.49 -9.56 5.30
N MET A 129 -9.48 -10.34 5.65
CA MET A 129 -8.14 -9.80 5.90
C MET A 129 -7.07 -10.75 5.35
N SER A 130 -5.91 -10.19 5.04
CA SER A 130 -4.74 -10.99 4.65
C SER A 130 -4.44 -12.08 5.68
N ASN A 131 -3.95 -13.22 5.22
CA ASN A 131 -3.78 -14.47 5.97
C ASN A 131 -5.07 -15.11 6.50
N ASN A 132 -6.24 -14.59 6.15
CA ASN A 132 -7.55 -15.16 6.50
C ASN A 132 -7.73 -15.50 8.00
N PRO A 133 -7.40 -14.60 8.92
CA PRO A 133 -7.66 -14.84 10.33
C PRO A 133 -9.16 -14.92 10.59
N SER A 134 -9.55 -15.59 11.66
CA SER A 134 -10.95 -15.60 12.08
C SER A 134 -11.41 -14.19 12.46
N ILE A 135 -12.52 -13.77 11.87
CA ILE A 135 -13.21 -12.51 12.18
C ILE A 135 -14.47 -12.86 12.96
N ASN A 136 -14.54 -12.46 14.20
CA ASN A 136 -15.65 -12.82 15.08
C ASN A 136 -15.93 -11.73 16.12
N ILE A 137 -16.98 -11.93 16.92
CA ILE A 137 -17.40 -10.97 17.96
C ILE A 137 -16.35 -10.80 19.06
N TRP A 138 -15.54 -11.85 19.34
CA TRP A 138 -14.54 -11.81 20.41
C TRP A 138 -13.37 -10.89 20.08
N ASN A 139 -13.01 -10.79 18.81
CA ASN A 139 -11.99 -9.85 18.35
C ASN A 139 -12.60 -8.53 17.78
N LEU A 140 -13.93 -8.33 18.00
CA LEU A 140 -14.67 -7.17 17.51
C LEU A 140 -14.43 -6.90 16.00
N GLY A 141 -14.26 -7.95 15.20
CA GLY A 141 -13.93 -7.84 13.79
C GLY A 141 -12.50 -7.33 13.51
N LYS A 142 -11.61 -7.27 14.52
CA LYS A 142 -10.26 -6.70 14.40
C LYS A 142 -9.18 -7.68 14.85
N PRO A 143 -8.83 -8.69 14.05
CA PRO A 143 -7.68 -9.54 14.30
C PRO A 143 -6.39 -8.74 14.51
N SER A 144 -5.43 -9.30 15.24
CA SER A 144 -4.16 -8.63 15.50
C SER A 144 -3.37 -8.38 14.21
N TYR A 145 -2.52 -7.34 14.21
CA TYR A 145 -1.63 -7.06 13.07
C TYR A 145 -0.72 -8.24 12.73
N LYS A 146 -0.27 -9.02 13.74
CA LYS A 146 0.57 -10.20 13.54
C LYS A 146 -0.14 -11.28 12.74
N ALA A 147 -1.44 -11.48 13.00
CA ALA A 147 -2.24 -12.48 12.30
C ALA A 147 -2.51 -12.10 10.83
N THR A 148 -2.46 -10.82 10.50
CA THR A 148 -2.77 -10.29 9.16
C THR A 148 -1.54 -9.89 8.35
N ALA A 149 -0.37 -9.83 8.97
CA ALA A 149 0.86 -9.37 8.34
C ALA A 149 1.34 -10.31 7.23
N VAL A 150 1.50 -9.78 6.02
CA VAL A 150 2.06 -10.47 4.85
C VAL A 150 3.29 -9.73 4.35
N ARG A 151 4.31 -10.47 3.93
CA ARG A 151 5.48 -9.89 3.28
C ARG A 151 5.23 -9.81 1.77
N LEU A 152 5.30 -8.60 1.23
CA LEU A 152 5.10 -8.31 -0.19
C LEU A 152 6.42 -7.81 -0.79
N GLY A 153 6.79 -8.35 -1.95
CA GLY A 153 8.06 -8.08 -2.63
C GLY A 153 8.08 -6.76 -3.41
N GLY A 154 9.18 -6.53 -4.12
CA GLY A 154 9.37 -5.35 -4.98
C GLY A 154 8.62 -5.40 -6.32
N GLY A 155 8.08 -6.56 -6.71
CA GLY A 155 7.22 -6.74 -7.87
C GLY A 155 5.77 -6.96 -7.49
N VAL A 156 4.97 -7.53 -8.41
CA VAL A 156 3.56 -7.85 -8.16
C VAL A 156 3.45 -9.13 -7.34
N SER A 157 2.93 -9.00 -6.13
CA SER A 157 2.58 -10.12 -5.25
C SER A 157 1.09 -10.46 -5.38
N THR A 158 0.69 -11.69 -5.05
CA THR A 158 -0.73 -12.10 -5.01
C THR A 158 -1.09 -12.60 -3.62
N THR A 159 -2.25 -12.19 -3.12
CA THR A 159 -2.83 -12.71 -1.87
C THR A 159 -4.31 -13.02 -2.07
N SER A 160 -4.79 -14.08 -1.44
CA SER A 160 -6.20 -14.47 -1.46
C SER A 160 -6.84 -14.17 -0.12
N ILE A 161 -8.00 -13.56 -0.15
CA ILE A 161 -8.79 -13.20 1.03
C ILE A 161 -10.19 -13.79 0.90
N ASN A 162 -10.58 -14.59 1.88
CA ASN A 162 -11.92 -15.15 1.96
C ASN A 162 -12.82 -14.18 2.72
N MET A 163 -13.93 -13.81 2.09
CA MET A 163 -14.93 -12.94 2.70
C MET A 163 -15.73 -13.72 3.74
N GLN A 164 -15.91 -13.12 4.90
CA GLN A 164 -16.67 -13.65 6.04
C GLN A 164 -17.85 -12.72 6.30
N TYR A 165 -19.02 -13.31 6.57
CA TYR A 165 -20.24 -12.61 6.92
C TYR A 165 -20.78 -13.22 8.21
N MET A 166 -21.25 -12.37 9.13
CA MET A 166 -21.79 -12.83 10.42
C MET A 166 -23.31 -13.01 10.36
#